data_2c48161de4e78fbb89eff9fdeaea76d0
#
_entry.id   2c48161de4e78fbb89eff9fdeaea76d0
#
_cell.length_a   1.000
_cell.length_b   1.000
_cell.length_c   1.000
_cell.angle_alpha   90.00
_cell.angle_beta   90.00
_cell.angle_gamma   90.00
#
_symmetry.space_group_name_H-M   'P 1'
#
loop_
_entity.id
_entity.type
_entity.pdbx_description
1 polymer ?
#
loop_
_entity_poly.entity_id
_entity_poly.type
_entity_poly.pdbx_seq_one_letter_code
_entity_poly.pdbx_strand_id
1 'polypeptide(L)'
;LILLVLLALVGVVLWIMREFPRREVSFAQREAPAVAARSLDPVTKALPLVAVTTRPNEGMDMAAKLAPLPLQVEPPQQAQDIQALKEWPREVALAGTPEVTIVSQDTQAGEFIYRTPHFEYSCDAPLGPDVVRHFARAFEATYLLNCLLPLDLKPAPEPLRKLFQARILSNDAAFAAAGAPPGSGGFYSRGDKRIYVPASSLGVKLVGGRVMLDQSVESNDTLIHEITHQMMSRWLPLLPVWLTEGAAEYAGAADFVHGRFFLGQMQDRLKQRLRGRGARQMGTSVRFAMLKVGELLALDGPTWAAGMTTAAANENYASALLLTFYLYHLDRAADAAGMIACLRAVEQGLPHEQAVRDFILAGRRPDDFEREMGLAFAGIGVELQFTRRGGEVFKP
;
A
#
# COMPACT_ATOMS: atom_id res chain seq x y z
N LEU A 1 -0.93 44.61 6.64
CA LEU A 1 0.00 43.48 6.48
C LEU A 1 -0.67 42.30 5.82
N ILE A 2 -1.82 41.85 6.32
CA ILE A 2 -2.60 40.70 5.76
C ILE A 2 -3.01 40.93 4.30
N LEU A 3 -3.41 42.16 3.94
CA LEU A 3 -3.80 42.50 2.55
C LEU A 3 -2.63 42.42 1.58
N LEU A 4 -1.40 42.82 2.03
CA LEU A 4 -0.20 42.74 1.21
C LEU A 4 0.25 41.27 0.98
N VAL A 5 0.05 40.38 1.95
CA VAL A 5 0.35 38.95 1.81
C VAL A 5 -0.64 38.29 0.85
N LEU A 6 -1.92 38.64 0.91
CA LEU A 6 -2.94 38.16 -0.04
C LEU A 6 -2.68 38.61 -1.48
N LEU A 7 -2.25 39.86 -1.69
CA LEU A 7 -1.91 40.37 -3.01
C LEU A 7 -0.64 39.71 -3.58
N ALA A 8 0.34 39.38 -2.73
CA ALA A 8 1.52 38.63 -3.13
C ALA A 8 1.19 37.18 -3.53
N LEU A 9 0.30 36.51 -2.79
CA LEU A 9 -0.16 35.15 -3.12
C LEU A 9 -0.95 35.11 -4.44
N VAL A 10 -1.83 36.07 -4.67
CA VAL A 10 -2.56 36.21 -5.95
C VAL A 10 -1.58 36.47 -7.12
N GLY A 11 -0.56 37.29 -6.91
CA GLY A 11 0.47 37.54 -7.90
C GLY A 11 1.26 36.29 -8.30
N VAL A 12 1.62 35.46 -7.31
CA VAL A 12 2.33 34.18 -7.54
C VAL A 12 1.45 33.18 -8.29
N VAL A 13 0.17 33.07 -7.95
CA VAL A 13 -0.75 32.17 -8.64
C VAL A 13 -0.97 32.63 -10.10
N LEU A 14 -1.12 33.91 -10.35
CA LEU A 14 -1.26 34.46 -11.71
C LEU A 14 0.02 34.29 -12.54
N TRP A 15 1.19 34.41 -11.92
CA TRP A 15 2.47 34.18 -12.58
C TRP A 15 2.64 32.70 -12.97
N ILE A 16 2.33 31.76 -12.06
CA ILE A 16 2.36 30.31 -12.34
C ILE A 16 1.42 29.96 -13.50
N MET A 17 0.20 30.54 -13.54
CA MET A 17 -0.76 30.27 -14.61
C MET A 17 -0.31 30.85 -15.98
N ARG A 18 0.57 31.87 -16.00
CA ARG A 18 1.10 32.49 -17.21
C ARG A 18 2.32 31.75 -17.79
N GLU A 19 3.16 31.17 -16.94
CA GLU A 19 4.39 30.47 -17.33
C GLU A 19 4.13 29.00 -17.79
N PHE A 20 2.97 28.42 -17.41
CA PHE A 20 2.57 27.09 -17.86
C PHE A 20 1.28 27.14 -18.72
N PRO A 21 1.38 27.52 -20.00
CA PRO A 21 0.23 27.42 -20.89
C PRO A 21 -0.21 25.96 -20.97
N ARG A 22 -1.50 25.72 -20.77
CA ARG A 22 -2.12 24.40 -20.96
C ARG A 22 -1.74 23.91 -22.37
N ARG A 23 -0.84 22.93 -22.44
CA ARG A 23 -0.67 22.14 -23.66
C ARG A 23 -1.95 21.33 -23.84
N GLU A 24 -2.78 21.75 -24.75
CA GLU A 24 -3.81 20.89 -25.31
C GLU A 24 -3.10 19.71 -25.98
N VAL A 25 -3.24 18.52 -25.38
CA VAL A 25 -2.77 17.28 -25.98
C VAL A 25 -3.80 16.93 -27.05
N SER A 26 -3.54 17.41 -28.29
CA SER A 26 -4.22 16.92 -29.48
C SER A 26 -3.86 15.44 -29.64
N PHE A 27 -4.87 14.57 -29.50
CA PHE A 27 -4.77 13.17 -29.89
C PHE A 27 -4.77 13.12 -31.45
N ALA A 28 -3.60 13.35 -32.06
CA ALA A 28 -3.38 12.95 -33.43
C ALA A 28 -3.31 11.42 -33.46
N GLN A 29 -4.29 10.79 -34.11
CA GLN A 29 -4.26 9.39 -34.50
C GLN A 29 -2.96 9.15 -35.29
N ARG A 30 -1.99 8.47 -34.69
CA ARG A 30 -0.88 7.89 -35.44
C ARG A 30 -1.38 6.58 -36.01
N GLU A 31 -1.57 6.57 -37.31
CA GLU A 31 -1.72 5.36 -38.11
C GLU A 31 -0.50 4.45 -37.86
N ALA A 32 -0.79 3.20 -37.53
CA ALA A 32 0.22 2.17 -37.37
C ALA A 32 0.83 1.85 -38.78
N PRO A 33 2.15 1.66 -38.88
CA PRO A 33 2.74 1.24 -40.14
C PRO A 33 2.28 -0.18 -40.51
N ALA A 34 1.83 -0.35 -41.72
CA ALA A 34 1.41 -1.62 -42.29
C ALA A 34 2.58 -2.61 -42.27
N VAL A 35 2.45 -3.68 -41.49
CA VAL A 35 3.35 -4.82 -41.54
C VAL A 35 2.94 -5.70 -42.70
N ALA A 36 3.83 -5.84 -43.67
CA ALA A 36 3.66 -6.69 -44.82
C ALA A 36 3.36 -8.14 -44.43
N ALA A 37 2.22 -8.64 -44.90
CA ALA A 37 1.83 -10.02 -44.75
C ALA A 37 2.77 -10.92 -45.56
N ARG A 38 3.56 -11.77 -44.88
CA ARG A 38 4.20 -12.92 -45.51
C ARG A 38 3.20 -14.08 -45.52
N SER A 39 2.86 -14.50 -46.74
CA SER A 39 2.05 -15.68 -47.01
C SER A 39 2.78 -16.93 -46.48
N LEU A 40 2.11 -17.72 -45.64
CA LEU A 40 2.48 -19.09 -45.36
C LEU A 40 1.41 -20.01 -45.89
N ASP A 41 1.83 -20.93 -46.77
CA ASP A 41 0.99 -21.91 -47.44
C ASP A 41 0.27 -22.85 -46.47
N PRO A 42 -0.93 -23.32 -46.79
CA PRO A 42 -1.73 -24.20 -45.92
C PRO A 42 -1.29 -25.67 -46.09
N VAL A 43 -0.78 -26.25 -45.03
CA VAL A 43 -0.69 -27.72 -44.93
C VAL A 43 -2.00 -28.27 -44.38
N THR A 44 -2.84 -28.72 -45.31
CA THR A 44 -4.08 -29.46 -45.01
C THR A 44 -3.73 -30.88 -44.60
N LYS A 45 -3.99 -31.28 -43.37
CA LYS A 45 -4.14 -32.66 -43.00
C LYS A 45 -5.50 -32.88 -42.37
N ALA A 46 -6.41 -33.47 -43.16
CA ALA A 46 -7.75 -33.89 -42.77
C ALA A 46 -7.67 -35.11 -41.80
N LEU A 47 -8.40 -35.09 -40.71
CA LEU A 47 -8.75 -36.22 -39.89
C LEU A 47 -10.22 -36.61 -40.17
N PRO A 48 -10.56 -37.89 -40.13
CA PRO A 48 -11.82 -38.40 -40.70
C PRO A 48 -13.04 -38.15 -39.79
N LEU A 49 -14.14 -37.76 -40.47
CA LEU A 49 -15.49 -37.72 -39.88
C LEU A 49 -15.94 -39.11 -39.44
N VAL A 50 -16.34 -39.23 -38.16
CA VAL A 50 -17.14 -40.34 -37.69
C VAL A 50 -18.62 -39.98 -37.84
N ALA A 51 -19.31 -40.72 -38.67
CA ALA A 51 -20.74 -40.57 -38.90
C ALA A 51 -21.55 -41.04 -37.67
N VAL A 52 -22.37 -40.15 -37.13
CA VAL A 52 -23.39 -40.49 -36.12
C VAL A 52 -24.70 -40.81 -36.88
N THR A 53 -25.10 -42.05 -36.89
CA THR A 53 -26.40 -42.54 -37.37
C THR A 53 -27.49 -42.15 -36.38
N THR A 54 -28.46 -41.40 -36.87
CA THR A 54 -29.75 -41.14 -36.21
C THR A 54 -30.66 -42.36 -36.33
N ARG A 55 -31.28 -42.83 -35.24
CA ARG A 55 -32.47 -43.66 -35.21
C ARG A 55 -33.64 -42.89 -34.60
N PRO A 56 -34.87 -43.14 -35.11
CA PRO A 56 -36.02 -42.31 -34.76
C PRO A 56 -36.77 -42.78 -33.53
N ASN A 57 -37.29 -41.83 -32.84
CA ASN A 57 -38.54 -41.67 -32.10
C ASN A 57 -39.33 -42.90 -31.71
N GLU A 58 -39.45 -43.17 -30.41
CA GLU A 58 -40.65 -43.71 -29.80
C GLU A 58 -40.99 -42.87 -28.57
N GLY A 59 -42.20 -42.33 -28.57
CA GLY A 59 -42.73 -41.53 -27.50
C GLY A 59 -43.08 -42.35 -26.28
N MET A 60 -42.85 -41.77 -25.11
CA MET A 60 -43.63 -42.10 -23.91
C MET A 60 -43.65 -40.91 -22.97
N ASP A 61 -44.87 -40.50 -22.76
CA ASP A 61 -45.36 -39.53 -21.80
C ASP A 61 -45.02 -39.97 -20.37
N MET A 62 -44.32 -39.15 -19.62
CA MET A 62 -44.24 -39.26 -18.16
C MET A 62 -43.97 -37.87 -17.54
N ALA A 63 -45.05 -37.15 -17.33
CA ALA A 63 -45.08 -36.11 -16.30
C ALA A 63 -45.05 -36.78 -14.92
N ALA A 64 -43.89 -36.90 -14.30
CA ALA A 64 -43.77 -37.33 -12.91
C ALA A 64 -42.55 -36.66 -12.25
N LYS A 65 -42.87 -35.75 -11.30
CA LYS A 65 -42.07 -35.40 -10.11
C LYS A 65 -40.61 -35.13 -10.32
N LEU A 66 -40.27 -33.90 -10.68
CA LEU A 66 -38.98 -33.30 -10.34
C LEU A 66 -39.08 -32.69 -8.94
N ALA A 67 -38.68 -33.45 -7.94
CA ALA A 67 -38.25 -32.89 -6.67
C ALA A 67 -36.94 -32.10 -6.94
N PRO A 68 -36.75 -30.91 -6.39
CA PRO A 68 -35.48 -30.18 -6.54
C PRO A 68 -34.41 -31.00 -5.82
N LEU A 69 -33.45 -31.49 -6.60
CA LEU A 69 -32.19 -32.00 -6.06
C LEU A 69 -31.53 -30.84 -5.31
N PRO A 70 -31.06 -31.04 -4.07
CA PRO A 70 -30.23 -30.03 -3.41
C PRO A 70 -28.98 -29.86 -4.27
N LEU A 71 -28.78 -28.66 -4.82
CA LEU A 71 -27.52 -28.21 -5.36
C LEU A 71 -26.51 -28.27 -4.20
N GLN A 72 -25.81 -29.39 -4.06
CA GLN A 72 -24.55 -29.43 -3.36
C GLN A 72 -23.57 -28.63 -4.24
N VAL A 73 -23.51 -27.34 -4.01
CA VAL A 73 -22.41 -26.53 -4.48
C VAL A 73 -21.22 -27.00 -3.63
N GLU A 74 -20.42 -27.90 -4.18
CA GLU A 74 -19.09 -28.15 -3.60
C GLU A 74 -18.40 -26.81 -3.50
N PRO A 75 -17.84 -26.45 -2.31
CA PRO A 75 -17.06 -25.21 -2.19
C PRO A 75 -15.93 -25.33 -3.23
N PRO A 76 -15.67 -24.26 -3.99
CA PRO A 76 -14.66 -24.31 -5.02
C PRO A 76 -13.34 -24.76 -4.41
N GLN A 77 -12.60 -25.58 -5.13
CA GLN A 77 -11.28 -26.13 -4.74
C GLN A 77 -10.31 -25.06 -4.21
N GLN A 78 -10.55 -23.79 -4.56
CA GLN A 78 -9.92 -22.59 -4.00
C GLN A 78 -10.04 -22.41 -2.48
N ALA A 79 -11.09 -22.97 -1.84
CA ALA A 79 -11.23 -22.91 -0.39
C ALA A 79 -10.24 -23.86 0.33
N GLN A 80 -9.79 -24.91 -0.32
CA GLN A 80 -8.80 -25.84 0.24
C GLN A 80 -7.37 -25.30 0.11
N ASP A 81 -7.08 -24.51 -0.92
CA ASP A 81 -5.78 -23.81 -1.07
C ASP A 81 -5.60 -22.67 -0.08
N ILE A 82 -6.70 -22.11 0.45
CA ILE A 82 -6.65 -21.06 1.49
C ILE A 82 -6.13 -21.63 2.83
N GLN A 83 -6.36 -22.90 3.11
CA GLN A 83 -5.95 -23.57 4.35
C GLN A 83 -4.42 -23.76 4.47
N ALA A 84 -3.67 -23.60 3.38
CA ALA A 84 -2.22 -23.65 3.37
C ALA A 84 -1.55 -22.27 3.61
N LEU A 85 -2.30 -21.23 4.00
CA LEU A 85 -1.76 -19.92 4.28
C LEU A 85 -0.92 -19.96 5.56
N LYS A 86 0.25 -19.33 5.47
CA LYS A 86 1.16 -19.16 6.61
C LYS A 86 0.44 -18.46 7.75
N GLU A 87 0.64 -18.94 8.97
CA GLU A 87 0.19 -18.23 10.17
C GLU A 87 0.76 -16.81 10.20
N TRP A 88 -0.01 -15.89 10.79
CA TRP A 88 0.45 -14.51 10.98
C TRP A 88 1.67 -14.50 11.92
N PRO A 89 2.84 -14.02 11.48
CA PRO A 89 4.04 -14.08 12.29
C PRO A 89 3.91 -13.18 13.52
N ARG A 90 4.35 -13.66 14.68
CA ARG A 90 4.46 -12.84 15.89
C ARG A 90 5.70 -11.95 15.87
N GLU A 91 6.71 -12.37 15.14
CA GLU A 91 7.99 -11.70 14.99
C GLU A 91 8.57 -11.97 13.60
N VAL A 92 9.21 -10.95 13.05
CA VAL A 92 10.02 -11.07 11.83
C VAL A 92 11.40 -10.49 12.11
N ALA A 93 12.45 -11.29 12.00
CA ALA A 93 13.80 -10.89 12.36
C ALA A 93 14.81 -11.25 11.27
N LEU A 94 15.74 -10.35 11.01
CA LEU A 94 16.93 -10.68 10.21
C LEU A 94 17.82 -11.68 10.96
N ALA A 95 18.43 -12.60 10.24
CA ALA A 95 19.38 -13.56 10.81
C ALA A 95 20.68 -12.91 11.33
N GLY A 96 20.96 -11.66 10.92
CA GLY A 96 22.13 -10.90 11.32
C GLY A 96 22.12 -9.50 10.73
N THR A 97 23.22 -8.78 10.85
CA THR A 97 23.38 -7.49 10.17
C THR A 97 23.60 -7.72 8.68
N PRO A 98 22.78 -7.12 7.81
CA PRO A 98 22.98 -7.25 6.36
C PRO A 98 24.33 -6.74 5.93
N GLU A 99 24.96 -7.43 4.98
CA GLU A 99 26.16 -6.95 4.33
C GLU A 99 25.86 -5.67 3.52
N VAL A 100 26.75 -4.70 3.60
CA VAL A 100 26.67 -3.47 2.84
C VAL A 100 27.92 -3.27 2.01
N THR A 101 27.73 -3.15 0.70
CA THR A 101 28.78 -2.75 -0.23
C THR A 101 28.69 -1.25 -0.49
N ILE A 102 29.80 -0.54 -0.34
CA ILE A 102 29.91 0.86 -0.77
C ILE A 102 30.26 0.85 -2.27
N VAL A 103 29.33 1.31 -3.09
CA VAL A 103 29.44 1.31 -4.55
C VAL A 103 30.14 2.56 -5.07
N SER A 104 29.79 3.72 -4.49
CA SER A 104 30.38 5.03 -4.85
C SER A 104 30.51 5.92 -3.63
N GLN A 105 31.55 6.75 -3.61
CA GLN A 105 31.76 7.85 -2.65
C GLN A 105 32.32 9.07 -3.40
N ASP A 106 31.56 9.58 -4.36
CA ASP A 106 31.96 10.76 -5.13
C ASP A 106 31.52 12.06 -4.42
N THR A 107 32.47 12.69 -3.75
CA THR A 107 32.26 13.97 -3.07
C THR A 107 32.11 15.15 -4.03
N GLN A 108 32.63 15.06 -5.26
CA GLN A 108 32.51 16.12 -6.25
C GLN A 108 31.13 16.10 -6.91
N ALA A 109 30.64 14.90 -7.23
CA ALA A 109 29.28 14.71 -7.75
C ALA A 109 28.21 14.77 -6.66
N GLY A 110 28.57 14.74 -5.36
CA GLY A 110 27.63 14.60 -4.26
C GLY A 110 26.82 13.29 -4.35
N GLU A 111 27.50 12.18 -4.72
CA GLU A 111 26.84 10.90 -4.93
C GLU A 111 27.49 9.80 -4.10
N PHE A 112 26.74 9.32 -3.11
CA PHE A 112 27.16 8.25 -2.21
C PHE A 112 26.18 7.08 -2.37
N ILE A 113 26.65 5.94 -2.91
CA ILE A 113 25.81 4.78 -3.25
C ILE A 113 26.19 3.60 -2.38
N TYR A 114 25.19 3.00 -1.75
CA TYR A 114 25.29 1.83 -0.87
C TYR A 114 24.37 0.73 -1.39
N ARG A 115 24.83 -0.51 -1.27
CA ARG A 115 24.08 -1.67 -1.74
C ARG A 115 23.98 -2.73 -0.65
N THR A 116 22.77 -3.26 -0.47
CA THR A 116 22.45 -4.41 0.37
C THR A 116 21.96 -5.56 -0.53
N PRO A 117 21.64 -6.75 -0.01
CA PRO A 117 21.16 -7.87 -0.84
C PRO A 117 19.98 -7.54 -1.77
N HIS A 118 19.02 -6.71 -1.30
CA HIS A 118 17.82 -6.40 -2.10
C HIS A 118 17.70 -4.93 -2.50
N PHE A 119 18.52 -4.03 -1.93
CA PHE A 119 18.39 -2.59 -2.17
C PHE A 119 19.69 -1.95 -2.64
N GLU A 120 19.53 -0.89 -3.45
CA GLU A 120 20.54 0.11 -3.70
C GLU A 120 19.99 1.47 -3.31
N TYR A 121 20.66 2.16 -2.40
CA TYR A 121 20.25 3.48 -1.96
C TYR A 121 21.38 4.48 -2.09
N SER A 122 21.01 5.67 -2.56
CA SER A 122 21.93 6.79 -2.73
C SER A 122 21.60 7.91 -1.76
N CYS A 123 22.64 8.69 -1.41
CA CYS A 123 22.49 9.93 -0.64
C CYS A 123 23.32 11.02 -1.31
N ASP A 124 22.91 12.28 -1.16
CA ASP A 124 23.65 13.47 -1.60
C ASP A 124 24.73 13.92 -0.61
N ALA A 125 24.87 13.22 0.53
CA ALA A 125 25.92 13.40 1.52
C ALA A 125 26.41 12.03 2.04
N PRO A 126 27.66 11.90 2.50
CA PRO A 126 28.16 10.64 3.03
C PRO A 126 27.43 10.24 4.30
N LEU A 127 27.02 8.96 4.38
CA LEU A 127 26.40 8.38 5.58
C LEU A 127 27.46 7.98 6.61
N GLY A 128 27.17 8.20 7.88
CA GLY A 128 27.97 7.64 8.97
C GLY A 128 27.84 6.12 9.02
N PRO A 129 28.84 5.38 9.52
CA PRO A 129 28.81 3.92 9.54
C PRO A 129 27.59 3.32 10.29
N ASP A 130 27.15 4.02 11.36
CA ASP A 130 25.97 3.59 12.13
C ASP A 130 24.68 3.81 11.34
N VAL A 131 24.59 4.91 10.56
CA VAL A 131 23.46 5.19 9.67
C VAL A 131 23.38 4.15 8.57
N VAL A 132 24.51 3.80 7.97
CA VAL A 132 24.58 2.76 6.92
C VAL A 132 24.04 1.43 7.46
N ARG A 133 24.49 1.01 8.65
CA ARG A 133 24.00 -0.22 9.29
C ARG A 133 22.52 -0.15 9.66
N HIS A 134 22.08 1.00 10.15
CA HIS A 134 20.69 1.24 10.53
C HIS A 134 19.76 1.14 9.32
N PHE A 135 20.07 1.81 8.23
CA PHE A 135 19.28 1.75 6.99
C PHE A 135 19.30 0.35 6.38
N ALA A 136 20.46 -0.32 6.32
CA ALA A 136 20.53 -1.68 5.83
C ALA A 136 19.57 -2.62 6.58
N ARG A 137 19.51 -2.51 7.92
CA ARG A 137 18.55 -3.28 8.73
C ARG A 137 17.11 -2.91 8.45
N ALA A 138 16.78 -1.61 8.34
CA ALA A 138 15.42 -1.15 8.07
C ALA A 138 14.94 -1.62 6.69
N PHE A 139 15.74 -1.45 5.65
CA PHE A 139 15.42 -1.90 4.28
C PHE A 139 15.19 -3.41 4.22
N GLU A 140 16.16 -4.19 4.66
CA GLU A 140 16.12 -5.65 4.54
C GLU A 140 15.07 -6.29 5.43
N ALA A 141 14.87 -5.78 6.66
CA ALA A 141 13.82 -6.29 7.54
C ALA A 141 12.42 -5.98 6.99
N THR A 142 12.21 -4.80 6.41
CA THR A 142 10.90 -4.44 5.82
C THR A 142 10.62 -5.27 4.56
N TYR A 143 11.64 -5.57 3.75
CA TYR A 143 11.51 -6.53 2.66
C TYR A 143 11.08 -7.90 3.19
N LEU A 144 11.79 -8.42 4.18
CA LEU A 144 11.48 -9.71 4.80
C LEU A 144 10.07 -9.74 5.41
N LEU A 145 9.64 -8.65 6.10
CA LEU A 145 8.29 -8.50 6.61
C LEU A 145 7.26 -8.70 5.51
N ASN A 146 7.38 -7.96 4.41
CA ASN A 146 6.43 -8.04 3.30
C ASN A 146 6.43 -9.39 2.57
N CYS A 147 7.53 -10.14 2.64
CA CYS A 147 7.61 -11.52 2.11
C CYS A 147 6.95 -12.54 3.04
N LEU A 148 6.95 -12.30 4.35
CA LEU A 148 6.49 -13.27 5.36
C LEU A 148 5.04 -13.04 5.81
N LEU A 149 4.49 -11.85 5.62
CA LEU A 149 3.07 -11.62 5.85
C LEU A 149 2.24 -12.56 4.94
N PRO A 150 1.13 -13.14 5.44
CA PRO A 150 0.34 -14.13 4.69
C PRO A 150 -0.49 -13.50 3.55
N LEU A 151 -0.09 -12.35 3.04
CA LEU A 151 -0.76 -11.57 1.99
C LEU A 151 -0.31 -11.97 0.57
N ASP A 152 0.78 -12.73 0.45
CA ASP A 152 1.36 -13.16 -0.82
C ASP A 152 1.69 -11.99 -1.78
N LEU A 153 2.19 -10.89 -1.24
CA LEU A 153 2.49 -9.68 -2.01
C LEU A 153 3.56 -9.87 -3.08
N LYS A 154 4.46 -10.85 -2.90
CA LYS A 154 5.56 -11.20 -3.82
C LYS A 154 6.37 -9.97 -4.24
N PRO A 155 7.02 -9.26 -3.30
CA PRO A 155 7.82 -8.09 -3.64
C PRO A 155 8.91 -8.44 -4.66
N ALA A 156 8.99 -7.68 -5.73
CA ALA A 156 10.02 -7.85 -6.75
C ALA A 156 10.46 -6.48 -7.28
N PRO A 157 11.76 -6.27 -7.52
CA PRO A 157 12.24 -5.09 -8.19
C PRO A 157 11.77 -5.09 -9.66
N GLU A 158 11.85 -3.94 -10.30
CA GLU A 158 11.54 -3.82 -11.74
C GLU A 158 12.39 -4.81 -12.57
N PRO A 159 11.84 -5.40 -13.65
CA PRO A 159 12.52 -6.44 -14.41
C PRO A 159 13.90 -6.05 -14.94
N LEU A 160 14.13 -4.76 -15.24
CA LEU A 160 15.41 -4.23 -15.69
C LEU A 160 16.36 -3.84 -14.55
N ARG A 161 15.87 -3.84 -13.30
CA ARG A 161 16.66 -3.51 -12.10
C ARG A 161 16.70 -4.72 -11.20
N LYS A 162 17.90 -5.15 -10.84
CA LYS A 162 18.09 -6.30 -9.94
C LYS A 162 17.78 -5.97 -8.48
N LEU A 163 17.76 -4.67 -8.11
CA LEU A 163 17.62 -4.17 -6.75
C LEU A 163 16.57 -3.08 -6.69
N PHE A 164 15.87 -3.01 -5.56
CA PHE A 164 15.01 -1.89 -5.23
C PHE A 164 15.85 -0.62 -5.06
N GLN A 165 15.29 0.53 -5.42
CA GLN A 165 16.01 1.81 -5.45
C GLN A 165 15.45 2.77 -4.42
N ALA A 166 16.35 3.43 -3.67
CA ALA A 166 15.98 4.50 -2.77
C ALA A 166 16.92 5.71 -2.91
N ARG A 167 16.43 6.91 -2.66
CA ARG A 167 17.23 8.13 -2.57
C ARG A 167 16.95 8.85 -1.27
N ILE A 168 17.97 8.97 -0.45
CA ILE A 168 17.95 9.70 0.80
C ILE A 168 18.51 11.07 0.52
N LEU A 169 17.81 12.11 0.95
CA LEU A 169 18.18 13.50 0.70
C LEU A 169 18.59 14.14 2.03
N SER A 170 19.75 14.75 2.06
CA SER A 170 20.37 15.24 3.30
C SER A 170 19.60 16.38 3.98
N ASN A 171 18.70 17.05 3.24
CA ASN A 171 17.87 18.14 3.76
C ASN A 171 16.55 18.29 2.99
N ASP A 172 15.60 19.02 3.60
CA ASP A 172 14.25 19.23 3.07
C ASP A 172 14.23 20.05 1.77
N ALA A 173 15.19 20.93 1.54
CA ALA A 173 15.26 21.70 0.30
C ALA A 173 15.62 20.80 -0.89
N ALA A 174 16.57 19.87 -0.72
CA ALA A 174 16.90 18.86 -1.72
C ALA A 174 15.71 17.92 -1.96
N PHE A 175 14.96 17.57 -0.92
CA PHE A 175 13.76 16.75 -1.01
C PHE A 175 12.64 17.44 -1.79
N ALA A 176 12.38 18.72 -1.51
CA ALA A 176 11.42 19.51 -2.29
C ALA A 176 11.84 19.64 -3.77
N ALA A 177 13.15 19.86 -4.03
CA ALA A 177 13.70 19.95 -5.39
C ALA A 177 13.58 18.60 -6.16
N ALA A 178 13.53 17.47 -5.46
CA ALA A 178 13.28 16.16 -6.04
C ALA A 178 11.80 15.92 -6.40
N GLY A 179 10.91 16.89 -6.21
CA GLY A 179 9.49 16.82 -6.56
C GLY A 179 8.59 16.27 -5.45
N ALA A 180 9.04 16.35 -4.19
CA ALA A 180 8.27 15.88 -3.05
C ALA A 180 6.91 16.59 -2.93
N PRO A 181 5.81 15.86 -2.68
CA PRO A 181 4.53 16.46 -2.36
C PRO A 181 4.63 17.30 -1.08
N PRO A 182 3.98 18.48 -1.02
CA PRO A 182 3.97 19.32 0.18
C PRO A 182 3.46 18.54 1.40
N GLY A 183 4.22 18.58 2.51
CA GLY A 183 3.85 17.92 3.76
C GLY A 183 4.12 16.41 3.83
N SER A 184 4.68 15.79 2.77
CA SER A 184 5.08 14.40 2.83
C SER A 184 6.40 14.20 3.60
N GLY A 185 6.49 13.13 4.40
CA GLY A 185 7.72 12.69 5.05
C GLY A 185 8.60 11.80 4.18
N GLY A 186 8.08 11.36 3.03
CA GLY A 186 8.71 10.55 2.01
C GLY A 186 7.75 10.38 0.84
N PHE A 187 8.17 9.81 -0.27
CA PHE A 187 7.29 9.39 -1.34
C PHE A 187 7.90 8.33 -2.24
N TYR A 188 7.07 7.43 -2.75
CA TYR A 188 7.45 6.51 -3.81
C TYR A 188 7.10 7.11 -5.17
N SER A 189 8.12 7.32 -6.01
CA SER A 189 7.93 7.78 -7.39
C SER A 189 7.60 6.59 -8.30
N ARG A 190 6.38 6.60 -8.88
CA ARG A 190 5.94 5.58 -9.83
C ARG A 190 6.67 5.69 -11.18
N GLY A 191 7.17 6.88 -11.51
CA GLY A 191 7.86 7.14 -12.78
C GLY A 191 9.23 6.48 -12.85
N ASP A 192 10.07 6.68 -11.84
CA ASP A 192 11.41 6.13 -11.77
C ASP A 192 11.55 4.93 -10.81
N LYS A 193 10.43 4.50 -10.20
CA LYS A 193 10.36 3.31 -9.33
C LYS A 193 11.33 3.37 -8.15
N ARG A 194 11.40 4.54 -7.53
CA ARG A 194 12.33 4.85 -6.45
C ARG A 194 11.61 5.49 -5.26
N ILE A 195 12.07 5.18 -4.05
CA ILE A 195 11.68 5.91 -2.85
C ILE A 195 12.56 7.15 -2.73
N TYR A 196 11.95 8.26 -2.30
CA TYR A 196 12.62 9.49 -1.91
C TYR A 196 12.25 9.80 -0.47
N VAL A 197 13.25 10.01 0.39
CA VAL A 197 13.03 10.29 1.82
C VAL A 197 14.03 11.36 2.27
N PRO A 198 13.59 12.42 2.96
CA PRO A 198 14.51 13.38 3.56
C PRO A 198 15.12 12.82 4.83
N ALA A 199 16.36 13.16 5.11
CA ALA A 199 17.07 12.74 6.31
C ALA A 199 16.31 13.11 7.61
N SER A 200 15.66 14.28 7.61
CA SER A 200 14.83 14.76 8.73
C SER A 200 13.71 13.79 9.16
N SER A 201 13.17 13.00 8.21
CA SER A 201 12.13 11.98 8.50
C SER A 201 12.67 10.63 8.96
N LEU A 202 13.99 10.43 8.97
CA LEU A 202 14.64 9.14 9.18
C LEU A 202 15.37 9.02 10.52
N GLY A 203 15.16 9.98 11.44
CA GLY A 203 15.91 10.00 12.69
C GLY A 203 17.42 10.21 12.46
N VAL A 204 17.79 10.95 11.43
CA VAL A 204 19.17 11.32 11.13
C VAL A 204 19.28 12.81 10.85
N LYS A 205 20.48 13.35 11.04
CA LYS A 205 20.79 14.77 10.80
C LYS A 205 22.14 14.95 10.15
N LEU A 206 22.30 16.03 9.41
CA LEU A 206 23.57 16.41 8.81
C LEU A 206 24.48 17.09 9.86
N VAL A 207 25.63 16.51 10.15
CA VAL A 207 26.63 17.03 11.09
C VAL A 207 27.99 17.03 10.43
N GLY A 208 28.61 18.21 10.29
CA GLY A 208 29.92 18.33 9.67
C GLY A 208 30.00 17.80 8.24
N GLY A 209 28.92 17.93 7.46
CA GLY A 209 28.85 17.44 6.09
C GLY A 209 28.61 15.94 5.95
N ARG A 210 28.29 15.23 7.04
CA ARG A 210 27.97 13.79 7.07
C ARG A 210 26.63 13.55 7.75
N VAL A 211 25.83 12.62 7.23
CA VAL A 211 24.56 12.20 7.83
C VAL A 211 24.85 11.26 9.00
N MET A 212 24.36 11.61 10.18
CA MET A 212 24.56 10.89 11.43
C MET A 212 23.22 10.56 12.08
N LEU A 213 23.14 9.52 12.90
CA LEU A 213 21.93 9.21 13.69
C LEU A 213 21.59 10.39 14.62
N ASP A 214 20.33 10.76 14.66
CA ASP A 214 19.78 11.66 15.65
C ASP A 214 19.19 10.86 16.81
N GLN A 215 19.90 10.78 17.90
CA GLN A 215 19.47 10.03 19.09
C GLN A 215 18.20 10.59 19.75
N SER A 216 17.74 11.77 19.35
CA SER A 216 16.48 12.36 19.82
C SER A 216 15.24 11.86 19.07
N VAL A 217 15.43 11.16 17.95
CA VAL A 217 14.34 10.62 17.11
C VAL A 217 14.43 9.11 17.06
N GLU A 218 13.45 8.42 17.64
CA GLU A 218 13.46 6.96 17.77
C GLU A 218 12.62 6.24 16.70
N SER A 219 12.04 6.96 15.72
CA SER A 219 11.05 6.38 14.83
C SER A 219 11.60 6.11 13.41
N ASN A 220 11.39 4.87 12.94
CA ASN A 220 11.62 4.46 11.55
C ASN A 220 10.31 4.38 10.75
N ASP A 221 9.21 4.82 11.33
CA ASP A 221 7.85 4.60 10.82
C ASP A 221 7.73 5.07 9.37
N THR A 222 8.22 6.26 9.06
CA THR A 222 8.17 6.84 7.71
C THR A 222 8.99 6.01 6.72
N LEU A 223 10.21 5.61 7.08
CA LEU A 223 11.04 4.80 6.19
C LEU A 223 10.39 3.44 5.89
N ILE A 224 9.89 2.77 6.93
CA ILE A 224 9.19 1.48 6.80
C ILE A 224 7.92 1.63 5.95
N HIS A 225 7.17 2.71 6.14
CA HIS A 225 5.99 3.05 5.33
C HIS A 225 6.34 3.16 3.84
N GLU A 226 7.34 3.96 3.49
CA GLU A 226 7.75 4.16 2.09
C GLU A 226 8.34 2.88 1.46
N ILE A 227 9.13 2.11 2.23
CA ILE A 227 9.63 0.81 1.76
C ILE A 227 8.45 -0.12 1.47
N THR A 228 7.41 -0.11 2.30
CA THR A 228 6.22 -0.94 2.09
C THR A 228 5.50 -0.57 0.78
N HIS A 229 5.37 0.71 0.44
CA HIS A 229 4.88 1.11 -0.89
C HIS A 229 5.74 0.54 -2.02
N GLN A 230 7.06 0.55 -1.88
CA GLN A 230 7.93 -0.04 -2.88
C GLN A 230 7.76 -1.56 -2.98
N MET A 231 7.57 -2.26 -1.86
CA MET A 231 7.26 -3.70 -1.85
C MET A 231 5.93 -4.01 -2.56
N MET A 232 4.99 -3.06 -2.49
CA MET A 232 3.69 -3.14 -3.15
C MET A 232 3.68 -2.50 -4.56
N SER A 233 4.83 -2.17 -5.16
CA SER A 233 4.92 -1.38 -6.40
C SER A 233 4.05 -1.91 -7.54
N ARG A 234 3.95 -3.24 -7.71
CA ARG A 234 3.08 -3.87 -8.71
C ARG A 234 1.58 -3.75 -8.38
N TRP A 235 1.24 -3.59 -7.10
CA TRP A 235 -0.13 -3.50 -6.61
C TRP A 235 -0.68 -2.07 -6.62
N LEU A 236 0.19 -1.04 -6.53
CA LEU A 236 -0.21 0.35 -6.42
C LEU A 236 -1.16 0.84 -7.54
N PRO A 237 -1.03 0.39 -8.82
CA PRO A 237 -1.99 0.75 -9.85
C PRO A 237 -3.30 -0.04 -9.79
N LEU A 238 -3.35 -1.14 -9.05
CA LEU A 238 -4.44 -2.11 -9.02
C LEU A 238 -5.32 -1.97 -7.78
N LEU A 239 -4.79 -1.45 -6.68
CA LEU A 239 -5.47 -1.38 -5.40
C LEU A 239 -5.98 0.03 -5.09
N PRO A 240 -7.06 0.16 -4.31
CA PRO A 240 -7.54 1.46 -3.86
C PRO A 240 -6.54 2.09 -2.89
N VAL A 241 -6.50 3.43 -2.85
CA VAL A 241 -5.54 4.19 -2.05
C VAL A 241 -5.60 3.86 -0.57
N TRP A 242 -6.79 3.68 0.00
CA TRP A 242 -6.94 3.34 1.43
C TRP A 242 -6.25 2.02 1.80
N LEU A 243 -6.20 1.05 0.88
CA LEU A 243 -5.56 -0.24 1.14
C LEU A 243 -4.04 -0.13 1.03
N THR A 244 -3.52 0.58 0.02
CA THR A 244 -2.07 0.79 -0.12
C THR A 244 -1.50 1.60 1.04
N GLU A 245 -2.20 2.66 1.45
CA GLU A 245 -1.81 3.48 2.59
C GLU A 245 -2.00 2.74 3.92
N GLY A 246 -3.09 2.00 4.07
CA GLY A 246 -3.37 1.23 5.28
C GLY A 246 -2.35 0.11 5.51
N ALA A 247 -1.90 -0.57 4.46
CA ALA A 247 -0.84 -1.57 4.55
C ALA A 247 0.52 -0.95 4.93
N ALA A 248 0.85 0.22 4.36
CA ALA A 248 2.06 0.95 4.70
C ALA A 248 2.03 1.49 6.13
N GLU A 249 0.88 2.04 6.57
CA GLU A 249 0.66 2.47 7.96
C GLU A 249 0.73 1.31 8.96
N TYR A 250 0.21 0.14 8.58
CA TYR A 250 0.29 -1.06 9.41
C TYR A 250 1.75 -1.48 9.62
N ALA A 251 2.54 -1.56 8.56
CA ALA A 251 3.95 -1.89 8.64
C ALA A 251 4.74 -0.84 9.46
N GLY A 252 4.48 0.46 9.21
CA GLY A 252 5.10 1.56 9.95
C GLY A 252 4.69 1.63 11.42
N ALA A 253 3.51 1.11 11.79
CA ALA A 253 3.07 1.05 13.19
C ALA A 253 3.69 -0.11 13.97
N ALA A 254 4.25 -1.12 13.30
CA ALA A 254 4.89 -2.25 13.95
C ALA A 254 6.15 -1.81 14.72
N ASP A 255 6.35 -2.40 15.90
CA ASP A 255 7.55 -2.13 16.69
C ASP A 255 8.79 -2.67 16.00
N PHE A 256 9.73 -1.80 15.68
CA PHE A 256 10.94 -2.15 14.95
C PHE A 256 12.18 -1.81 15.77
N VAL A 257 12.96 -2.83 16.12
CA VAL A 257 14.21 -2.68 16.89
C VAL A 257 15.32 -3.51 16.25
N HIS A 258 16.39 -2.86 15.81
CA HIS A 258 17.62 -3.49 15.33
C HIS A 258 17.43 -4.59 14.26
N GLY A 259 16.52 -4.40 13.32
CA GLY A 259 16.25 -5.37 12.24
C GLY A 259 15.21 -6.43 12.59
N ARG A 260 14.40 -6.18 13.61
CA ARG A 260 13.37 -7.08 14.12
C ARG A 260 12.04 -6.35 14.28
N PHE A 261 10.97 -6.92 13.74
CA PHE A 261 9.59 -6.47 13.93
C PHE A 261 8.89 -7.35 14.98
N PHE A 262 8.20 -6.72 15.92
CA PHE A 262 7.40 -7.39 16.97
C PHE A 262 5.91 -7.25 16.67
N LEU A 263 5.36 -8.15 15.87
CA LEU A 263 3.96 -8.11 15.45
C LEU A 263 2.98 -8.61 16.51
N GLY A 264 3.46 -9.39 17.48
CA GLY A 264 2.64 -9.85 18.60
C GLY A 264 2.13 -8.71 19.52
N GLN A 265 2.68 -7.50 19.39
CA GLN A 265 2.29 -6.31 20.17
C GLN A 265 1.47 -5.29 19.36
N MET A 266 1.00 -5.66 18.15
CA MET A 266 0.34 -4.73 17.24
C MET A 266 -0.90 -4.04 17.83
N GLN A 267 -1.66 -4.68 18.73
CA GLN A 267 -2.81 -4.05 19.38
C GLN A 267 -2.40 -2.86 20.27
N ASP A 268 -1.31 -2.99 21.01
CA ASP A 268 -0.81 -1.92 21.87
C ASP A 268 -0.17 -0.81 21.06
N ARG A 269 0.54 -1.17 20.00
CA ARG A 269 1.10 -0.21 19.02
C ARG A 269 0.01 0.57 18.29
N LEU A 270 -1.07 -0.10 17.89
CA LEU A 270 -2.24 0.58 17.32
C LEU A 270 -2.80 1.64 18.28
N LYS A 271 -3.04 1.28 19.56
CA LYS A 271 -3.53 2.23 20.56
C LYS A 271 -2.56 3.40 20.74
N GLN A 272 -1.26 3.13 20.80
CA GLN A 272 -0.24 4.17 20.90
C GLN A 272 -0.27 5.12 19.66
N ARG A 273 -0.37 4.54 18.47
CA ARG A 273 -0.47 5.30 17.20
C ARG A 273 -1.72 6.19 17.18
N LEU A 274 -2.86 5.67 17.61
CA LEU A 274 -4.10 6.43 17.70
C LEU A 274 -4.01 7.59 18.71
N ARG A 275 -3.34 7.38 19.88
CA ARG A 275 -3.08 8.47 20.84
C ARG A 275 -2.24 9.59 20.22
N GLY A 276 -1.19 9.25 19.48
CA GLY A 276 -0.37 10.22 18.74
C GLY A 276 -1.16 11.00 17.67
N ARG A 277 -2.33 10.47 17.26
CA ARG A 277 -3.24 11.09 16.27
C ARG A 277 -4.52 11.69 16.89
N GLY A 278 -4.53 11.91 18.21
CA GLY A 278 -5.61 12.61 18.89
C GLY A 278 -6.71 11.71 19.47
N ALA A 279 -6.49 10.38 19.59
CA ALA A 279 -7.43 9.53 20.29
C ALA A 279 -7.56 9.95 21.76
N ARG A 280 -8.82 9.98 22.26
CA ARG A 280 -9.11 10.28 23.64
C ARG A 280 -8.90 9.05 24.53
N GLN A 281 -8.12 9.20 25.60
CA GLN A 281 -7.95 8.14 26.59
C GLN A 281 -9.24 7.98 27.42
N MET A 282 -9.71 6.75 27.59
CA MET A 282 -10.91 6.39 28.34
C MET A 282 -10.58 5.22 29.29
N GLY A 283 -9.95 5.54 30.45
CA GLY A 283 -9.43 4.49 31.34
C GLY A 283 -8.37 3.63 30.64
N THR A 284 -8.63 2.34 30.46
CA THR A 284 -7.74 1.40 29.74
C THR A 284 -7.99 1.40 28.22
N SER A 285 -9.12 1.97 27.75
CA SER A 285 -9.50 2.04 26.35
C SER A 285 -9.10 3.38 25.74
N VAL A 286 -9.10 3.45 24.41
CA VAL A 286 -8.96 4.67 23.63
C VAL A 286 -10.20 4.85 22.75
N ARG A 287 -10.70 6.09 22.62
CA ARG A 287 -11.77 6.43 21.69
C ARG A 287 -11.21 7.22 20.51
N PHE A 288 -11.58 6.82 19.30
CA PHE A 288 -11.10 7.45 18.08
C PHE A 288 -12.23 7.63 17.07
N ALA A 289 -12.24 8.81 16.42
CA ALA A 289 -13.13 9.09 15.31
C ALA A 289 -12.46 8.65 14.00
N MET A 290 -13.13 7.78 13.23
CA MET A 290 -12.69 7.38 11.91
C MET A 290 -13.75 7.66 10.86
N LEU A 291 -13.34 7.77 9.62
CA LEU A 291 -14.28 7.91 8.51
C LEU A 291 -15.26 6.75 8.45
N LYS A 292 -16.51 7.03 8.07
CA LYS A 292 -17.44 5.98 7.67
C LYS A 292 -16.81 5.09 6.62
N VAL A 293 -17.00 3.79 6.76
CA VAL A 293 -16.38 2.80 5.86
C VAL A 293 -16.75 3.08 4.41
N GLY A 294 -18.02 3.39 4.13
CA GLY A 294 -18.44 3.72 2.77
C GLY A 294 -17.72 4.93 2.17
N GLU A 295 -17.43 5.96 2.99
CA GLU A 295 -16.68 7.15 2.55
C GLU A 295 -15.20 6.83 2.34
N LEU A 296 -14.59 6.04 3.23
CA LEU A 296 -13.20 5.62 3.09
C LEU A 296 -12.98 4.76 1.83
N LEU A 297 -13.89 3.82 1.56
CA LEU A 297 -13.83 2.95 0.37
C LEU A 297 -14.01 3.74 -0.93
N ALA A 298 -14.71 4.87 -0.90
CA ALA A 298 -14.96 5.74 -2.05
C ALA A 298 -13.83 6.75 -2.33
N LEU A 299 -12.82 6.87 -1.44
CA LEU A 299 -11.71 7.80 -1.66
C LEU A 299 -10.83 7.34 -2.82
N ASP A 300 -10.72 8.20 -3.83
CA ASP A 300 -9.75 8.05 -4.91
C ASP A 300 -8.41 8.74 -4.61
N GLY A 301 -7.39 8.47 -5.43
CA GLY A 301 -6.06 9.06 -5.29
C GLY A 301 -6.05 10.59 -5.30
N PRO A 302 -6.72 11.28 -6.24
CA PRO A 302 -6.83 12.74 -6.25
C PRO A 302 -7.45 13.32 -4.98
N THR A 303 -8.55 12.75 -4.50
CA THR A 303 -9.24 13.19 -3.27
C THR A 303 -8.38 12.94 -2.03
N TRP A 304 -7.66 11.82 -1.99
CA TRP A 304 -6.68 11.52 -0.94
C TRP A 304 -5.56 12.57 -0.92
N ALA A 305 -4.94 12.81 -2.07
CA ALA A 305 -3.84 13.77 -2.20
C ALA A 305 -4.24 15.20 -1.82
N ALA A 306 -5.45 15.63 -2.20
CA ALA A 306 -5.99 16.94 -1.79
C ALA A 306 -6.16 17.07 -0.28
N GLY A 307 -6.36 15.96 0.43
CA GLY A 307 -6.46 15.92 1.89
C GLY A 307 -5.12 16.02 2.62
N MET A 308 -3.98 15.72 1.98
CA MET A 308 -2.68 15.59 2.65
C MET A 308 -2.17 16.85 3.36
N THR A 309 -2.54 18.03 2.90
CA THR A 309 -2.15 19.31 3.50
C THR A 309 -3.14 19.83 4.55
N THR A 310 -4.13 19.04 4.93
CA THR A 310 -5.22 19.41 5.83
C THR A 310 -5.28 18.49 7.05
N ALA A 311 -6.13 18.84 8.03
CA ALA A 311 -6.44 17.96 9.16
C ALA A 311 -7.01 16.59 8.72
N ALA A 312 -7.62 16.52 7.52
CA ALA A 312 -8.13 15.28 6.96
C ALA A 312 -7.04 14.23 6.68
N ALA A 313 -5.77 14.61 6.54
CA ALA A 313 -4.67 13.65 6.37
C ALA A 313 -4.64 12.64 7.53
N ASN A 314 -4.63 13.14 8.77
CA ASN A 314 -4.61 12.26 9.95
C ASN A 314 -5.81 11.33 10.01
N GLU A 315 -7.00 11.82 9.65
CA GLU A 315 -8.23 11.03 9.62
C GLU A 315 -8.17 9.94 8.54
N ASN A 316 -7.72 10.28 7.32
CA ASN A 316 -7.57 9.34 6.22
C ASN A 316 -6.59 8.22 6.57
N TYR A 317 -5.37 8.56 6.99
CA TYR A 317 -4.33 7.58 7.34
C TYR A 317 -4.72 6.70 8.52
N ALA A 318 -5.30 7.29 9.59
CA ALA A 318 -5.74 6.52 10.73
C ALA A 318 -6.92 5.59 10.38
N SER A 319 -7.87 6.05 9.57
CA SER A 319 -8.99 5.22 9.12
C SER A 319 -8.53 4.08 8.23
N ALA A 320 -7.56 4.31 7.35
CA ALA A 320 -6.95 3.29 6.51
C ALA A 320 -6.21 2.23 7.36
N LEU A 321 -5.41 2.67 8.35
CA LEU A 321 -4.76 1.79 9.31
C LEU A 321 -5.77 0.92 10.07
N LEU A 322 -6.83 1.54 10.61
CA LEU A 322 -7.87 0.83 11.37
C LEU A 322 -8.59 -0.21 10.52
N LEU A 323 -9.00 0.16 9.30
CA LEU A 323 -9.66 -0.78 8.39
C LEU A 323 -8.73 -1.93 8.02
N THR A 324 -7.47 -1.64 7.70
CA THR A 324 -6.46 -2.66 7.37
C THR A 324 -6.19 -3.58 8.57
N PHE A 325 -6.03 -3.03 9.78
CA PHE A 325 -5.86 -3.82 11.00
C PHE A 325 -7.06 -4.73 11.26
N TYR A 326 -8.29 -4.22 11.08
CA TYR A 326 -9.51 -5.02 11.20
C TYR A 326 -9.49 -6.21 10.25
N LEU A 327 -9.22 -5.97 8.97
CA LEU A 327 -9.20 -7.00 7.94
C LEU A 327 -8.08 -8.03 8.12
N TYR A 328 -6.99 -7.64 8.76
CA TYR A 328 -5.87 -8.55 9.04
C TYR A 328 -6.10 -9.41 10.27
N HIS A 329 -6.75 -8.87 11.32
CA HIS A 329 -6.73 -9.49 12.65
C HIS A 329 -8.09 -9.71 13.30
N LEU A 330 -9.13 -9.00 12.90
CA LEU A 330 -10.39 -8.95 13.64
C LEU A 330 -11.61 -9.36 12.83
N ASP A 331 -11.52 -9.31 11.49
CA ASP A 331 -12.65 -9.67 10.64
C ASP A 331 -12.87 -11.18 10.65
N ARG A 332 -14.04 -11.63 11.11
CA ARG A 332 -14.50 -13.02 11.13
C ARG A 332 -13.49 -14.00 11.75
N ALA A 333 -12.78 -14.77 10.92
CA ALA A 333 -11.81 -15.79 11.36
C ALA A 333 -10.48 -15.20 11.85
N ALA A 334 -10.26 -13.89 11.77
CA ALA A 334 -9.04 -13.19 12.18
C ALA A 334 -7.75 -13.68 11.48
N ASP A 335 -7.87 -14.22 10.26
CA ASP A 335 -6.79 -14.82 9.46
C ASP A 335 -6.53 -14.08 8.14
N ALA A 336 -7.05 -12.86 7.99
CA ALA A 336 -6.99 -12.05 6.77
C ALA A 336 -7.62 -12.71 5.52
N ALA A 337 -8.46 -13.74 5.66
CA ALA A 337 -8.99 -14.51 4.54
C ALA A 337 -9.71 -13.65 3.49
N GLY A 338 -10.54 -12.70 3.92
CA GLY A 338 -11.22 -11.75 3.02
C GLY A 338 -10.23 -10.88 2.24
N MET A 339 -9.18 -10.39 2.90
CA MET A 339 -8.14 -9.58 2.27
C MET A 339 -7.33 -10.40 1.26
N ILE A 340 -6.95 -11.60 1.61
CA ILE A 340 -6.18 -12.50 0.73
C ILE A 340 -7.01 -12.86 -0.51
N ALA A 341 -8.31 -13.18 -0.34
CA ALA A 341 -9.21 -13.46 -1.45
C ALA A 341 -9.36 -12.22 -2.36
N CYS A 342 -9.49 -11.04 -1.79
CA CYS A 342 -9.54 -9.78 -2.53
C CYS A 342 -8.27 -9.56 -3.35
N LEU A 343 -7.09 -9.68 -2.76
CA LEU A 343 -5.81 -9.53 -3.45
C LEU A 343 -5.65 -10.54 -4.59
N ARG A 344 -5.98 -11.80 -4.38
CA ARG A 344 -5.94 -12.84 -5.43
C ARG A 344 -6.90 -12.55 -6.58
N ALA A 345 -8.12 -12.09 -6.29
CA ALA A 345 -9.08 -11.72 -7.31
C ALA A 345 -8.58 -10.55 -8.17
N VAL A 346 -7.98 -9.53 -7.53
CA VAL A 346 -7.36 -8.41 -8.24
C VAL A 346 -6.16 -8.86 -9.08
N GLU A 347 -5.31 -9.74 -8.56
CA GLU A 347 -4.18 -10.33 -9.32
C GLU A 347 -4.68 -11.10 -10.57
N GLN A 348 -5.87 -11.71 -10.50
CA GLN A 348 -6.52 -12.40 -11.61
C GLN A 348 -7.27 -11.44 -12.56
N GLY A 349 -7.22 -10.14 -12.33
CA GLY A 349 -7.80 -9.11 -13.21
C GLY A 349 -9.20 -8.63 -12.81
N LEU A 350 -9.73 -9.03 -11.64
CA LEU A 350 -10.98 -8.48 -11.15
C LEU A 350 -10.77 -7.01 -10.74
N PRO A 351 -11.62 -6.05 -11.18
CA PRO A 351 -11.54 -4.67 -10.72
C PRO A 351 -11.61 -4.58 -9.19
N HIS A 352 -10.77 -3.74 -8.60
CA HIS A 352 -10.67 -3.69 -7.13
C HIS A 352 -11.98 -3.30 -6.44
N GLU A 353 -12.83 -2.47 -7.05
CA GLU A 353 -14.14 -2.12 -6.51
C GLU A 353 -15.05 -3.35 -6.40
N GLN A 354 -14.97 -4.25 -7.38
CA GLN A 354 -15.71 -5.51 -7.33
C GLN A 354 -15.10 -6.45 -6.31
N ALA A 355 -13.77 -6.60 -6.30
CA ALA A 355 -13.08 -7.45 -5.33
C ALA A 355 -13.37 -7.00 -3.88
N VAL A 356 -13.40 -5.68 -3.61
CA VAL A 356 -13.77 -5.13 -2.29
C VAL A 356 -15.23 -5.47 -1.95
N ARG A 357 -16.18 -5.32 -2.88
CA ARG A 357 -17.58 -5.71 -2.63
C ARG A 357 -17.72 -7.19 -2.31
N ASP A 358 -17.08 -8.03 -3.10
CA ASP A 358 -17.29 -9.49 -3.05
C ASP A 358 -16.57 -10.14 -1.88
N PHE A 359 -15.36 -9.68 -1.52
CA PHE A 359 -14.50 -10.33 -0.54
C PHE A 359 -14.35 -9.55 0.77
N ILE A 360 -14.27 -8.20 0.73
CA ILE A 360 -14.15 -7.38 1.93
C ILE A 360 -15.53 -7.14 2.55
N LEU A 361 -16.46 -6.55 1.82
CA LEU A 361 -17.82 -6.36 2.31
C LEU A 361 -18.56 -7.72 2.39
N ALA A 362 -18.36 -8.60 1.42
CA ALA A 362 -18.88 -9.96 1.40
C ALA A 362 -20.40 -10.03 1.72
N GLY A 363 -21.18 -9.19 1.03
CA GLY A 363 -22.63 -9.04 1.19
C GLY A 363 -23.08 -8.20 2.37
N ARG A 364 -22.19 -7.71 3.22
CA ARG A 364 -22.51 -6.76 4.31
C ARG A 364 -22.80 -5.38 3.75
N ARG A 365 -23.82 -4.71 4.28
CA ARG A 365 -24.00 -3.27 4.04
C ARG A 365 -22.93 -2.50 4.84
N PRO A 366 -22.50 -1.31 4.40
CA PRO A 366 -21.50 -0.51 5.12
C PRO A 366 -21.82 -0.30 6.60
N ASP A 367 -23.07 0.01 6.95
CA ASP A 367 -23.49 0.22 8.35
C ASP A 367 -23.40 -1.07 9.20
N ASP A 368 -23.68 -2.24 8.61
CA ASP A 368 -23.54 -3.53 9.29
C ASP A 368 -22.06 -3.88 9.50
N PHE A 369 -21.22 -3.59 8.51
CA PHE A 369 -19.78 -3.73 8.60
C PHE A 369 -19.18 -2.80 9.67
N GLU A 370 -19.58 -1.52 9.72
CA GLU A 370 -19.17 -0.56 10.75
C GLU A 370 -19.55 -1.06 12.16
N ARG A 371 -20.75 -1.60 12.33
CA ARG A 371 -21.18 -2.17 13.62
C ARG A 371 -20.30 -3.37 14.04
N GLU A 372 -20.04 -4.31 13.13
CA GLU A 372 -19.19 -5.48 13.41
C GLU A 372 -17.76 -5.04 13.73
N MET A 373 -17.21 -4.13 12.96
CA MET A 373 -15.88 -3.53 13.17
C MET A 373 -15.81 -2.84 14.54
N GLY A 374 -16.80 -2.02 14.89
CA GLY A 374 -16.89 -1.32 16.18
C GLY A 374 -16.91 -2.29 17.37
N LEU A 375 -17.67 -3.39 17.28
CA LEU A 375 -17.71 -4.42 18.31
C LEU A 375 -16.36 -5.14 18.46
N ALA A 376 -15.72 -5.48 17.35
CA ALA A 376 -14.43 -6.16 17.36
C ALA A 376 -13.33 -5.26 17.99
N PHE A 377 -13.29 -3.98 17.63
CA PHE A 377 -12.36 -3.02 18.21
C PHE A 377 -12.63 -2.75 19.71
N ALA A 378 -13.90 -2.69 20.13
CA ALA A 378 -14.25 -2.57 21.53
C ALA A 378 -13.69 -3.73 22.37
N GLY A 379 -13.67 -4.96 21.79
CA GLY A 379 -13.08 -6.15 22.40
C GLY A 379 -11.58 -6.05 22.67
N ILE A 380 -10.86 -5.19 21.96
CA ILE A 380 -9.43 -4.90 22.18
C ILE A 380 -9.17 -3.54 22.85
N GLY A 381 -10.21 -2.89 23.37
CA GLY A 381 -10.10 -1.60 24.08
C GLY A 381 -9.92 -0.40 23.16
N VAL A 382 -10.50 -0.43 21.96
CA VAL A 382 -10.60 0.72 21.06
C VAL A 382 -12.07 0.99 20.75
N GLU A 383 -12.60 2.15 21.14
CA GLU A 383 -13.96 2.58 20.84
C GLU A 383 -13.95 3.42 19.56
N LEU A 384 -14.57 2.91 18.50
CA LEU A 384 -14.67 3.62 17.24
C LEU A 384 -15.94 4.46 17.16
N GLN A 385 -15.78 5.67 16.64
CA GLN A 385 -16.89 6.55 16.27
C GLN A 385 -16.78 6.82 14.77
N PHE A 386 -17.77 6.36 13.99
CA PHE A 386 -17.78 6.56 12.55
C PHE A 386 -18.35 7.95 12.21
N THR A 387 -17.53 8.79 11.58
CA THR A 387 -17.83 10.17 11.22
C THR A 387 -17.85 10.35 9.71
N ARG A 388 -18.64 11.32 9.23
CA ARG A 388 -18.54 11.76 7.84
C ARG A 388 -17.34 12.69 7.69
N ARG A 389 -16.75 12.71 6.50
CA ARG A 389 -15.62 13.58 6.17
C ARG A 389 -16.00 15.05 6.45
N GLY A 390 -15.17 15.73 7.23
CA GLY A 390 -15.45 17.13 7.65
C GLY A 390 -16.56 17.27 8.69
N GLY A 391 -17.07 16.16 9.24
CA GLY A 391 -17.97 16.18 10.38
C GLY A 391 -17.25 16.70 11.62
N GLU A 392 -17.98 17.41 12.51
CA GLU A 392 -17.40 17.93 13.75
C GLU A 392 -16.83 16.77 14.59
N VAL A 393 -15.51 16.67 14.59
CA VAL A 393 -14.78 15.86 15.57
C VAL A 393 -14.91 16.60 16.90
N PHE A 394 -15.35 15.91 17.94
CA PHE A 394 -15.51 16.43 19.29
C PHE A 394 -14.54 17.55 19.62
N LYS A 395 -15.04 18.77 19.81
CA LYS A 395 -14.32 19.77 20.61
C LYS A 395 -14.16 19.22 22.02
N PRO A 396 -12.95 19.32 22.60
CA PRO A 396 -12.66 18.79 23.94
C PRO A 396 -13.51 19.37 25.03
#